data_81c7c6724901be674394875fc3e47811
#
_entry.id   81c7c6724901be674394875fc3e47811
#
_cell.length_a   1.000
_cell.length_b   1.000
_cell.length_c   1.000
_cell.angle_alpha   90.00
_cell.angle_beta   90.00
_cell.angle_gamma   90.00
#
_symmetry.space_group_name_H-M   'P 1'
#
loop_
_entity.id
_entity.type
_entity.pdbx_description
1 polymer ?
#
loop_
_entity_poly.entity_id
_entity_poly.type
_entity_poly.pdbx_seq_one_letter_code
_entity_poly.pdbx_strand_id
1 'polypeptide(L)'
;DMVSRGLGDVYKRQDMALGLGLLLGIRLPFNFDSPYKAVNVVDFWRRWHVTLSEFLRDYLYKPLGGNRLGIKRSFLNATLVMLLGGLWHGASWTFVFWGLLHGLFIGFNHLTRAFAQERGKTDGQPFWRLSVNRLLTFAFVTFAWVFFRSQDFQGAFSMLHSMIGLNGIDLPRSLGFSGLSLIHI
;
A
#
# COMPACT_ATOMS: atom_id res chain seq x y z
N ASP A 1 -13.66 5.01 14.81
CA ASP A 1 -12.75 5.25 15.92
C ASP A 1 -11.49 4.35 15.88
N MET A 2 -11.62 3.09 15.48
CA MET A 2 -10.46 2.19 15.33
C MET A 2 -9.49 2.65 14.20
N VAL A 3 -9.99 3.13 13.08
CA VAL A 3 -9.16 3.60 11.97
C VAL A 3 -8.44 4.90 12.33
N SER A 4 -9.13 5.82 13.01
CA SER A 4 -8.52 7.08 13.48
C SER A 4 -7.48 6.85 14.57
N ARG A 5 -7.71 5.89 15.47
CA ARG A 5 -6.73 5.52 16.52
C ARG A 5 -5.51 4.83 15.93
N GLY A 6 -5.67 3.92 14.97
CA GLY A 6 -4.55 3.21 14.34
C GLY A 6 -3.64 4.13 13.52
N LEU A 7 -4.22 5.03 12.73
CA LEU A 7 -3.47 6.00 11.93
C LEU A 7 -2.78 7.05 12.80
N GLY A 8 -3.48 7.58 13.81
CA GLY A 8 -2.90 8.52 14.75
C GLY A 8 -1.76 7.91 15.57
N ASP A 9 -1.84 6.63 15.89
CA ASP A 9 -0.84 5.92 16.68
C ASP A 9 0.49 5.76 15.92
N VAL A 10 0.46 5.41 14.65
CA VAL A 10 1.68 5.28 13.82
C VAL A 10 2.43 6.61 13.72
N TYR A 11 1.75 7.72 13.45
CA TYR A 11 2.38 9.04 13.39
C TYR A 11 2.88 9.50 14.77
N LYS A 12 2.09 9.31 15.83
CA LYS A 12 2.50 9.66 17.18
C LYS A 12 3.74 8.88 17.61
N ARG A 13 3.81 7.58 17.35
CA ARG A 13 5.00 6.77 17.66
C ARG A 13 6.22 7.21 16.87
N GLN A 14 6.04 7.56 15.57
CA GLN A 14 7.13 8.10 14.76
C GLN A 14 7.63 9.43 15.34
N ASP A 15 6.73 10.37 15.68
CA ASP A 15 7.09 11.68 16.23
C ASP A 15 7.79 11.54 17.59
N MET A 16 7.32 10.63 18.45
CA MET A 16 7.97 10.32 19.72
C MET A 16 9.38 9.75 19.50
N ALA A 17 9.56 8.80 18.57
CA ALA A 17 10.85 8.22 18.26
C ALA A 17 11.83 9.26 17.69
N LEU A 18 11.36 10.11 16.79
CA LEU A 18 12.14 11.21 16.22
C LEU A 18 12.54 12.24 17.29
N GLY A 19 11.60 12.61 18.17
CA GLY A 19 11.87 13.54 19.28
C GLY A 19 12.89 12.98 20.25
N LEU A 20 12.77 11.72 20.65
CA LEU A 20 13.73 11.05 21.52
C LEU A 20 15.11 10.92 20.86
N GLY A 21 15.14 10.55 19.57
CA GLY A 21 16.39 10.53 18.79
C GLY A 21 17.10 11.88 18.81
N LEU A 22 16.36 12.96 18.55
CA LEU A 22 16.91 14.31 18.56
C LEU A 22 17.44 14.73 19.95
N LEU A 23 16.76 14.35 21.03
CA LEU A 23 17.25 14.58 22.40
C LEU A 23 18.57 13.87 22.68
N LEU A 24 18.79 12.71 22.02
CA LEU A 24 20.04 11.95 22.12
C LEU A 24 21.09 12.37 21.06
N GLY A 25 20.84 13.42 20.29
CA GLY A 25 21.72 13.87 19.20
C GLY A 25 21.71 12.99 17.96
N ILE A 26 20.74 12.05 17.85
CA ILE A 26 20.60 11.12 16.72
C ILE A 26 19.50 11.61 15.78
N ARG A 27 19.83 11.83 14.51
CA ARG A 27 18.84 12.17 13.48
C ARG A 27 18.29 10.89 12.84
N LEU A 28 17.08 10.51 13.23
CA LEU A 28 16.37 9.37 12.64
C LEU A 28 15.64 9.80 11.34
N PRO A 29 15.60 8.93 10.30
CA PRO A 29 14.85 9.21 9.08
C PRO A 29 13.34 9.09 9.31
N PHE A 30 12.56 9.89 8.54
CA PHE A 30 11.11 9.73 8.47
C PHE A 30 10.75 8.43 7.74
N ASN A 31 9.91 7.60 8.37
CA ASN A 31 9.44 6.35 7.76
C ASN A 31 8.08 6.48 7.07
N PHE A 32 7.27 7.47 7.47
CA PHE A 32 5.93 7.70 6.92
C PHE A 32 5.79 9.18 6.54
N ASP A 33 5.61 9.44 5.23
CA ASP A 33 5.42 10.77 4.67
C ASP A 33 4.08 10.86 3.92
N SER A 34 2.98 11.00 4.64
CA SER A 34 1.62 11.13 4.07
C SER A 34 1.34 10.10 2.95
N PRO A 35 1.48 8.78 3.17
CA PRO A 35 1.42 7.76 2.13
C PRO A 35 0.07 7.68 1.43
N TYR A 36 -1.02 8.09 2.07
CA TYR A 36 -2.36 8.12 1.48
C TYR A 36 -2.56 9.23 0.44
N LYS A 37 -1.62 10.18 0.32
CA LYS A 37 -1.59 11.18 -0.75
C LYS A 37 -0.92 10.67 -2.03
N ALA A 38 -0.44 9.44 -2.02
CA ALA A 38 0.27 8.84 -3.14
C ALA A 38 -0.62 8.73 -4.38
N VAL A 39 -0.07 9.09 -5.54
CA VAL A 39 -0.76 9.08 -6.83
C VAL A 39 -0.54 7.79 -7.64
N ASN A 40 0.29 6.89 -7.15
CA ASN A 40 0.53 5.55 -7.68
C ASN A 40 1.27 4.70 -6.64
N VAL A 41 1.36 3.39 -6.89
CA VAL A 41 1.97 2.44 -5.93
C VAL A 41 3.47 2.68 -5.73
N VAL A 42 4.19 3.18 -6.73
CA VAL A 42 5.61 3.54 -6.57
C VAL A 42 5.76 4.75 -5.65
N ASP A 43 4.89 5.76 -5.79
CA ASP A 43 4.85 6.92 -4.89
C ASP A 43 4.43 6.51 -3.47
N PHE A 44 3.50 5.55 -3.35
CA PHE A 44 3.11 4.98 -2.05
C PHE A 44 4.32 4.40 -1.32
N TRP A 45 5.13 3.53 -1.95
CA TRP A 45 6.31 2.92 -1.35
C TRP A 45 7.45 3.91 -1.07
N ARG A 46 7.47 5.07 -1.71
CA ARG A 46 8.40 6.18 -1.36
C ARG A 46 8.01 6.91 -0.09
N ARG A 47 6.76 6.75 0.35
CA ARG A 47 6.16 7.43 1.51
C ARG A 47 5.83 6.49 2.66
N TRP A 48 5.70 5.19 2.38
CA TRP A 48 5.40 4.14 3.33
C TRP A 48 6.64 3.34 3.65
N HIS A 49 6.95 3.22 4.97
CA HIS A 49 8.10 2.47 5.49
C HIS A 49 9.38 2.75 4.68
N VAL A 50 9.77 4.03 4.63
CA VAL A 50 10.80 4.56 3.72
C VAL A 50 12.12 3.81 3.86
N THR A 51 12.58 3.53 5.09
CA THR A 51 13.84 2.82 5.36
C THR A 51 13.82 1.39 4.80
N LEU A 52 12.71 0.65 4.95
CA LEU A 52 12.55 -0.68 4.35
C LEU A 52 12.53 -0.60 2.82
N SER A 53 11.80 0.36 2.27
CA SER A 53 11.72 0.58 0.81
C SER A 53 13.08 0.90 0.22
N GLU A 54 13.90 1.70 0.91
CA GLU A 54 15.27 1.99 0.53
C GLU A 54 16.17 0.77 0.64
N PHE A 55 16.07 0.01 1.70
CA PHE A 55 16.80 -1.24 1.87
C PHE A 55 16.48 -2.23 0.73
N LEU A 56 15.21 -2.50 0.46
CA LEU A 56 14.79 -3.39 -0.62
C LEU A 56 15.27 -2.90 -1.98
N ARG A 57 15.21 -1.58 -2.22
CA ARG A 57 15.72 -0.97 -3.46
C ARG A 57 17.22 -1.14 -3.59
N ASP A 58 17.98 -0.82 -2.57
CA ASP A 58 19.42 -0.69 -2.65
C ASP A 58 20.14 -2.04 -2.56
N TYR A 59 19.63 -2.96 -1.76
CA TYR A 59 20.26 -4.26 -1.53
C TYR A 59 19.64 -5.42 -2.35
N LEU A 60 18.44 -5.28 -2.88
CA LEU A 60 17.83 -6.31 -3.71
C LEU A 60 17.57 -5.83 -5.13
N TYR A 61 16.85 -4.72 -5.32
CA TYR A 61 16.42 -4.29 -6.65
C TYR A 61 17.58 -3.84 -7.55
N LYS A 62 18.48 -3.00 -7.03
CA LYS A 62 19.65 -2.51 -7.78
C LYS A 62 20.63 -3.64 -8.15
N PRO A 63 21.03 -4.56 -7.24
CA PRO A 63 21.89 -5.69 -7.58
C PRO A 63 21.29 -6.64 -8.62
N LEU A 64 19.96 -6.80 -8.67
CA LEU A 64 19.26 -7.57 -9.71
C LEU A 64 19.24 -6.88 -11.08
N GLY A 65 19.88 -5.71 -11.19
CA GLY A 65 19.95 -4.89 -12.41
C GLY A 65 19.00 -3.71 -12.44
N GLY A 66 18.07 -3.59 -11.48
CA GLY A 66 17.13 -2.47 -11.41
C GLY A 66 16.37 -2.25 -12.71
N ASN A 67 16.37 -1.00 -13.21
CA ASN A 67 15.77 -0.60 -14.48
C ASN A 67 16.72 -0.71 -15.69
N ARG A 68 18.00 -1.07 -15.47
CA ARG A 68 19.04 -0.97 -16.49
C ARG A 68 18.94 -2.02 -17.60
N LEU A 69 18.32 -3.16 -17.30
CA LEU A 69 18.22 -4.31 -18.18
C LEU A 69 16.87 -4.37 -18.94
N GLY A 70 16.25 -3.21 -19.13
CA GLY A 70 15.00 -3.08 -19.87
C GLY A 70 13.75 -3.30 -19.01
N ILE A 71 12.58 -2.97 -19.60
CA ILE A 71 11.31 -2.88 -18.88
C ILE A 71 10.82 -4.24 -18.34
N LYS A 72 11.00 -5.33 -19.11
CA LYS A 72 10.59 -6.68 -18.70
C LYS A 72 11.38 -7.13 -17.47
N ARG A 73 12.69 -6.87 -17.46
CA ARG A 73 13.54 -7.22 -16.31
C ARG A 73 13.22 -6.35 -15.10
N SER A 74 12.96 -5.06 -15.29
CA SER A 74 12.50 -4.16 -14.23
C SER A 74 11.20 -4.65 -13.58
N PHE A 75 10.25 -5.12 -14.40
CA PHE A 75 9.00 -5.72 -13.92
C PHE A 75 9.26 -6.95 -13.05
N LEU A 76 10.05 -7.91 -13.54
CA LEU A 76 10.41 -9.13 -12.81
C LEU A 76 11.16 -8.83 -11.51
N ASN A 77 12.12 -7.91 -11.55
CA ASN A 77 12.87 -7.51 -10.37
C ASN A 77 11.97 -6.90 -9.29
N ALA A 78 11.06 -6.01 -9.67
CA ALA A 78 10.10 -5.42 -8.74
C ALA A 78 9.20 -6.48 -8.11
N THR A 79 8.69 -7.41 -8.92
CA THR A 79 7.84 -8.51 -8.42
C THR A 79 8.60 -9.41 -7.46
N LEU A 80 9.83 -9.82 -7.81
CA LEU A 80 10.65 -10.67 -6.96
C LEU A 80 11.00 -10.01 -5.61
N VAL A 81 11.39 -8.73 -5.65
CA VAL A 81 11.72 -7.96 -4.45
C VAL A 81 10.51 -7.84 -3.51
N MET A 82 9.33 -7.59 -4.06
CA MET A 82 8.10 -7.50 -3.25
C MET A 82 7.65 -8.86 -2.72
N LEU A 83 7.84 -9.95 -3.48
CA LEU A 83 7.62 -11.31 -2.98
C LEU A 83 8.52 -11.63 -1.79
N LEU A 84 9.80 -11.31 -1.88
CA LEU A 84 10.75 -11.48 -0.78
C LEU A 84 10.37 -10.60 0.43
N GLY A 85 9.91 -9.37 0.19
CA GLY A 85 9.36 -8.51 1.23
C GLY A 85 8.14 -9.10 1.92
N GLY A 86 7.24 -9.73 1.15
CA GLY A 86 6.09 -10.45 1.70
C GLY A 86 6.50 -11.65 2.57
N LEU A 87 7.43 -12.48 2.11
CA LEU A 87 7.98 -13.60 2.86
C LEU A 87 8.69 -13.16 4.16
N TRP A 88 9.34 -12.01 4.13
CA TRP A 88 9.99 -11.44 5.31
C TRP A 88 8.99 -11.09 6.42
N HIS A 89 7.74 -10.73 6.08
CA HIS A 89 6.69 -10.44 7.07
C HIS A 89 6.17 -11.67 7.80
N GLY A 90 6.33 -12.87 7.25
CA GLY A 90 5.93 -14.12 7.91
C GLY A 90 5.69 -15.29 6.94
N ALA A 91 5.66 -16.49 7.50
CA ALA A 91 5.48 -17.75 6.76
C ALA A 91 4.00 -18.03 6.43
N SER A 92 3.29 -17.05 5.85
CA SER A 92 1.90 -17.22 5.39
C SER A 92 1.79 -16.91 3.90
N TRP A 93 0.99 -17.71 3.20
CA TRP A 93 0.67 -17.48 1.80
C TRP A 93 -0.04 -16.16 1.54
N THR A 94 -0.74 -15.60 2.52
CA THR A 94 -1.37 -14.29 2.42
C THR A 94 -0.35 -13.16 2.33
N PHE A 95 0.79 -13.25 3.02
CA PHE A 95 1.91 -12.31 2.88
C PHE A 95 2.60 -12.43 1.53
N VAL A 96 2.80 -13.66 1.04
CA VAL A 96 3.35 -13.90 -0.30
C VAL A 96 2.46 -13.30 -1.37
N PHE A 97 1.15 -13.50 -1.26
CA PHE A 97 0.16 -12.95 -2.18
C PHE A 97 0.10 -11.42 -2.11
N TRP A 98 0.15 -10.84 -0.91
CA TRP A 98 0.27 -9.40 -0.73
C TRP A 98 1.52 -8.83 -1.42
N GLY A 99 2.67 -9.46 -1.24
CA GLY A 99 3.91 -9.08 -1.93
C GLY A 99 3.80 -9.19 -3.45
N LEU A 100 3.19 -10.27 -3.95
CA LEU A 100 2.92 -10.46 -5.38
C LEU A 100 2.05 -9.34 -5.94
N LEU A 101 0.94 -9.00 -5.29
CA LEU A 101 0.06 -7.90 -5.71
C LEU A 101 0.84 -6.59 -5.85
N HIS A 102 1.58 -6.21 -4.82
CA HIS A 102 2.38 -4.99 -4.85
C HIS A 102 3.45 -5.02 -5.95
N GLY A 103 4.14 -6.15 -6.10
CA GLY A 103 5.16 -6.32 -7.14
C GLY A 103 4.61 -6.17 -8.56
N LEU A 104 3.47 -6.81 -8.84
CA LEU A 104 2.76 -6.71 -10.13
C LEU A 104 2.33 -5.27 -10.41
N PHE A 105 1.78 -4.56 -9.42
CA PHE A 105 1.34 -3.17 -9.61
C PHE A 105 2.51 -2.20 -9.80
N ILE A 106 3.62 -2.39 -9.09
CA ILE A 106 4.85 -1.61 -9.33
C ILE A 106 5.35 -1.86 -10.75
N GLY A 107 5.43 -3.12 -11.17
CA GLY A 107 5.84 -3.51 -12.52
C GLY A 107 4.93 -2.92 -13.60
N PHE A 108 3.60 -2.98 -13.39
CA PHE A 108 2.63 -2.36 -14.28
C PHE A 108 2.79 -0.83 -14.35
N ASN A 109 3.07 -0.19 -13.23
CA ASN A 109 3.35 1.25 -13.21
C ASN A 109 4.62 1.61 -14.00
N HIS A 110 5.66 0.76 -13.96
CA HIS A 110 6.86 0.94 -14.79
C HIS A 110 6.51 0.83 -16.29
N LEU A 111 5.70 -0.17 -16.68
CA LEU A 111 5.23 -0.35 -18.05
C LEU A 111 4.46 0.86 -18.56
N THR A 112 3.45 1.30 -17.80
CA THR A 112 2.61 2.45 -18.22
C THR A 112 3.41 3.74 -18.35
N ARG A 113 4.40 3.96 -17.50
CA ARG A 113 5.31 5.10 -17.60
C ARG A 113 6.20 5.03 -18.84
N ALA A 114 6.78 3.86 -19.15
CA ALA A 114 7.59 3.68 -20.34
C ALA A 114 6.79 3.99 -21.61
N PHE A 115 5.58 3.43 -21.74
CA PHE A 115 4.70 3.72 -22.87
C PHE A 115 4.24 5.19 -22.96
N ALA A 116 4.05 5.85 -21.81
CA ALA A 116 3.69 7.26 -21.78
C ALA A 116 4.85 8.16 -22.25
N GLN A 117 6.08 7.82 -21.89
CA GLN A 117 7.29 8.52 -22.33
C GLN A 117 7.49 8.37 -23.85
N GLU A 118 7.33 7.16 -24.40
CA GLU A 118 7.42 6.91 -25.85
C GLU A 118 6.41 7.74 -26.65
N ARG A 119 5.24 8.03 -26.07
CA ARG A 119 4.17 8.84 -26.70
C ARG A 119 4.30 10.35 -26.46
N GLY A 120 5.38 10.82 -25.83
CA GLY A 120 5.60 12.25 -25.54
C GLY A 120 4.60 12.87 -24.57
N LYS A 121 3.83 12.05 -23.82
CA LYS A 121 2.80 12.51 -22.88
C LYS A 121 3.39 12.73 -21.47
N THR A 122 4.27 13.70 -21.33
CA THR A 122 4.93 13.98 -20.03
C THR A 122 4.41 15.23 -19.32
N ASP A 123 3.61 16.09 -19.99
CA ASP A 123 3.22 17.37 -19.45
C ASP A 123 1.83 17.36 -18.79
N GLY A 124 1.81 17.91 -17.55
CA GLY A 124 0.65 18.42 -16.83
C GLY A 124 -0.57 17.50 -16.76
N GLN A 125 -0.59 16.52 -15.86
CA GLN A 125 -1.84 15.80 -15.63
C GLN A 125 -2.90 16.71 -14.98
N PRO A 126 -4.12 16.78 -15.52
CA PRO A 126 -5.19 17.59 -14.95
C PRO A 126 -5.53 17.13 -13.52
N PHE A 127 -5.93 18.07 -12.67
CA PHE A 127 -6.18 17.84 -11.24
C PHE A 127 -7.13 16.65 -10.96
N TRP A 128 -8.18 16.49 -11.76
CA TRP A 128 -9.12 15.38 -11.59
C TRP A 128 -8.46 14.01 -11.80
N ARG A 129 -7.48 13.89 -12.73
CA ARG A 129 -6.70 12.66 -12.93
C ARG A 129 -5.85 12.32 -11.71
N LEU A 130 -5.25 13.33 -11.07
CA LEU A 130 -4.49 13.13 -9.84
C LEU A 130 -5.39 12.62 -8.71
N SER A 131 -6.61 13.15 -8.60
CA SER A 131 -7.60 12.72 -7.59
C SER A 131 -8.05 11.27 -7.85
N VAL A 132 -8.35 10.92 -9.09
CA VAL A 132 -8.70 9.53 -9.48
C VAL A 132 -7.53 8.58 -9.20
N ASN A 133 -6.31 8.95 -9.56
CA ASN A 133 -5.13 8.13 -9.31
C ASN A 133 -4.88 7.90 -7.81
N ARG A 134 -5.09 8.92 -6.97
CA ARG A 134 -5.03 8.78 -5.50
C ARG A 134 -6.06 7.80 -4.98
N LEU A 135 -7.31 7.95 -5.43
CA LEU A 135 -8.40 7.06 -5.03
C LEU A 135 -8.12 5.61 -5.44
N LEU A 136 -7.70 5.38 -6.68
CA LEU A 136 -7.35 4.05 -7.17
C LEU A 136 -6.16 3.45 -6.42
N THR A 137 -5.13 4.26 -6.13
CA THR A 137 -3.98 3.82 -5.34
C THR A 137 -4.39 3.44 -3.92
N PHE A 138 -5.20 4.28 -3.28
CA PHE A 138 -5.73 4.02 -1.95
C PHE A 138 -6.59 2.76 -1.92
N ALA A 139 -7.52 2.60 -2.86
CA ALA A 139 -8.38 1.42 -2.97
C ALA A 139 -7.54 0.14 -3.17
N PHE A 140 -6.53 0.19 -4.05
CA PHE A 140 -5.63 -0.93 -4.25
C PHE A 140 -4.85 -1.31 -2.98
N VAL A 141 -4.26 -0.32 -2.30
CA VAL A 141 -3.49 -0.56 -1.07
C VAL A 141 -4.40 -1.14 0.02
N THR A 142 -5.60 -0.61 0.17
CA THR A 142 -6.60 -1.13 1.13
C THR A 142 -6.99 -2.57 0.80
N PHE A 143 -7.24 -2.87 -0.48
CA PHE A 143 -7.50 -4.23 -0.94
C PHE A 143 -6.33 -5.18 -0.61
N ALA A 144 -5.10 -4.79 -0.92
CA ALA A 144 -3.92 -5.58 -0.62
C ALA A 144 -3.73 -5.81 0.89
N TRP A 145 -4.04 -4.83 1.71
CA TRP A 145 -3.96 -4.95 3.18
C TRP A 145 -4.94 -5.94 3.78
N VAL A 146 -6.05 -6.27 3.11
CA VAL A 146 -6.96 -7.33 3.55
C VAL A 146 -6.19 -8.67 3.65
N PHE A 147 -5.38 -8.99 2.65
CA PHE A 147 -4.54 -10.19 2.67
C PHE A 147 -3.44 -10.11 3.72
N PHE A 148 -2.84 -8.96 3.89
CA PHE A 148 -1.82 -8.75 4.93
C PHE A 148 -2.37 -8.94 6.34
N ARG A 149 -3.62 -8.52 6.60
CA ARG A 149 -4.28 -8.61 7.92
C ARG A 149 -4.86 -9.99 8.20
N SER A 150 -5.20 -10.76 7.18
CA SER A 150 -5.87 -12.04 7.29
C SER A 150 -4.88 -13.18 7.58
N GLN A 151 -5.31 -14.15 8.39
CA GLN A 151 -4.50 -15.34 8.69
C GLN A 151 -4.45 -16.31 7.52
N ASP A 152 -5.55 -16.40 6.75
CA ASP A 152 -5.73 -17.27 5.60
C ASP A 152 -6.55 -16.59 4.49
N PHE A 153 -6.65 -17.25 3.34
CA PHE A 153 -7.44 -16.74 2.21
C PHE A 153 -8.94 -16.72 2.48
N GLN A 154 -9.47 -17.65 3.27
CA GLN A 154 -10.89 -17.72 3.58
C GLN A 154 -11.30 -16.48 4.40
N GLY A 155 -10.50 -16.12 5.41
CA GLY A 155 -10.69 -14.90 6.19
C GLY A 155 -10.55 -13.63 5.34
N ALA A 156 -9.59 -13.61 4.40
CA ALA A 156 -9.44 -12.49 3.48
C ALA A 156 -10.68 -12.30 2.60
N PHE A 157 -11.20 -13.37 1.99
CA PHE A 157 -12.41 -13.30 1.17
C PHE A 157 -13.65 -12.94 1.98
N SER A 158 -13.80 -13.46 3.19
CA SER A 158 -14.90 -13.08 4.09
C SER A 158 -14.87 -11.59 4.41
N MET A 159 -13.67 -11.04 4.69
CA MET A 159 -13.50 -9.61 4.93
C MET A 159 -13.84 -8.77 3.68
N LEU A 160 -13.40 -9.19 2.48
CA LEU A 160 -13.74 -8.52 1.23
C LEU A 160 -15.24 -8.53 0.97
N HIS A 161 -15.93 -9.66 1.20
CA HIS A 161 -17.39 -9.76 1.07
C HIS A 161 -18.10 -8.77 2.00
N SER A 162 -17.62 -8.66 3.26
CA SER A 162 -18.17 -7.70 4.22
C SER A 162 -17.92 -6.25 3.77
N MET A 163 -16.73 -5.93 3.23
CA MET A 163 -16.41 -4.57 2.76
C MET A 163 -17.29 -4.10 1.60
N ILE A 164 -17.76 -5.00 0.73
CA ILE A 164 -18.70 -4.69 -0.37
C ILE A 164 -20.18 -4.86 0.01
N GLY A 165 -20.46 -5.10 1.30
CA GLY A 165 -21.81 -5.17 1.83
C GLY A 165 -22.58 -6.48 1.56
N LEU A 166 -21.94 -7.52 1.02
CA LEU A 166 -22.59 -8.79 0.69
C LEU A 166 -23.04 -9.58 1.94
N ASN A 167 -22.47 -9.29 3.11
CA ASN A 167 -22.85 -9.90 4.40
C ASN A 167 -23.88 -9.07 5.17
N GLY A 168 -24.50 -8.06 4.52
CA GLY A 168 -25.38 -7.09 5.17
C GLY A 168 -24.62 -5.91 5.78
N ILE A 169 -25.32 -4.79 5.97
CA ILE A 169 -24.77 -3.59 6.62
C ILE A 169 -25.30 -3.58 8.04
N ASP A 170 -24.55 -4.13 8.99
CA ASP A 170 -24.83 -3.94 10.42
C ASP A 170 -24.36 -2.54 10.85
N LEU A 171 -25.31 -1.62 10.98
CA LEU A 171 -25.03 -0.33 11.59
C LEU A 171 -24.67 -0.51 13.07
N PRO A 172 -23.63 0.17 13.58
CA PRO A 172 -23.28 0.06 15.00
C PRO A 172 -24.49 0.43 15.86
N ARG A 173 -24.90 -0.46 16.76
CA ARG A 173 -26.02 -0.25 17.70
C ARG A 173 -25.88 1.02 18.54
N SER A 174 -24.67 1.56 18.64
CA SER A 174 -24.36 2.82 19.33
C SER A 174 -24.97 4.07 18.69
N LEU A 175 -25.49 4.00 17.44
CA LEU A 175 -26.14 5.13 16.77
C LEU A 175 -27.64 5.23 17.03
N GLY A 176 -28.21 4.42 17.93
CA GLY A 176 -29.58 4.56 18.37
C GLY A 176 -30.68 4.25 17.33
N PHE A 177 -30.30 3.75 16.15
CA PHE A 177 -31.25 3.31 15.12
C PHE A 177 -31.73 1.86 15.37
N SER A 178 -32.21 1.60 16.55
CA SER A 178 -32.96 0.36 16.86
C SER A 178 -34.32 0.46 16.20
N GLY A 179 -34.44 0.04 14.95
CA GLY A 179 -35.77 -0.05 14.33
C GLY A 179 -35.84 0.01 12.81
N LEU A 180 -34.74 0.21 12.10
CA LEU A 180 -34.75 0.08 10.64
C LEU A 180 -34.17 -1.28 10.22
N SER A 181 -34.98 -2.33 10.42
CA SER A 181 -34.88 -3.55 9.64
C SER A 181 -35.23 -3.19 8.20
N LEU A 182 -34.22 -2.75 7.42
CA LEU A 182 -34.40 -2.55 5.99
C LEU A 182 -34.22 -3.88 5.28
N ILE A 183 -35.37 -4.58 5.20
CA ILE A 183 -35.94 -5.21 4.01
C ILE A 183 -35.20 -6.43 3.49
N HIS A 184 -35.75 -7.56 3.83
CA HIS A 184 -35.81 -8.70 2.93
C HIS A 184 -36.50 -8.27 1.61
N ILE A 185 -35.73 -8.15 0.55
CA ILE A 185 -36.17 -8.42 -0.82
C ILE A 185 -35.19 -9.41 -1.42
#